data_1e463e35bb13d4d5e5e0469af24c6e94
#
_entry.id   1e463e35bb13d4d5e5e0469af24c6e94
#
_cell.length_a   1.000
_cell.length_b   1.000
_cell.length_c   1.000
_cell.angle_alpha   90.00
_cell.angle_beta   90.00
_cell.angle_gamma   90.00
#
_symmetry.space_group_name_H-M   'P 1'
#
loop_
_entity.id
_entity.type
_entity.pdbx_description
1 polymer ?
#
loop_
_entity_poly.entity_id
_entity_poly.type
_entity_poly.pdbx_seq_one_letter_code
_entity_poly.pdbx_strand_id
1 'polypeptide(L)'
;MPLMDGITAVRHIMQRCPTPVLMFSSLTHEGARVTLDALDAGAVDFLPKNFEDISRNPEKVKQMLCEKVHSISRSNRRMSSYSALAPAAPAPTPAPRPGLGGFVAPAPAVAPVRTTPIASRGGPAPTPAAVAPKRKAYKLVAIGTSTGGPVALQRVLTQLPGNFPAPIVLVQHMPAAFTKAFAERLDKLCRISVKEAEDGDILRPGLALLAPGGKQMMIDGRGAVRILPGDERLNYKPCVDITFGSAAKSFGDKVLAVVLTGMGADGREGARLLKQGGSQVWAQDEASCVIYGMPMAIVKANL
;
A
#
# COMPACT_ATOMS: atom_id res chain seq x y z
N MET A 1 -3.70 27.81 13.99
CA MET A 1 -3.13 28.10 15.33
C MET A 1 -2.14 29.23 15.16
N PRO A 2 -2.15 30.28 15.99
CA PRO A 2 -1.42 31.51 15.68
C PRO A 2 0.11 31.42 15.77
N LEU A 3 0.68 30.47 16.51
CA LEU A 3 2.12 30.36 16.73
C LEU A 3 2.76 29.10 16.16
N MET A 4 1.99 28.06 15.86
CA MET A 4 2.46 26.79 15.35
C MET A 4 1.34 26.13 14.54
N ASP A 5 1.63 25.65 13.33
CA ASP A 5 0.69 24.86 12.55
C ASP A 5 0.63 23.40 13.03
N GLY A 6 -0.41 22.67 12.59
CA GLY A 6 -0.64 21.29 13.05
C GLY A 6 0.43 20.31 12.58
N ILE A 7 1.05 20.50 11.42
CA ILE A 7 2.11 19.62 10.90
C ILE A 7 3.38 19.78 11.75
N THR A 8 3.75 21.02 12.03
CA THR A 8 4.88 21.35 12.91
C THR A 8 4.67 20.78 14.32
N ALA A 9 3.44 20.87 14.84
CA ALA A 9 3.10 20.26 16.13
C ALA A 9 3.28 18.73 16.10
N VAL A 10 2.79 18.04 15.04
CA VAL A 10 2.99 16.58 14.88
C VAL A 10 4.47 16.24 14.85
N ARG A 11 5.29 16.97 14.07
CA ARG A 11 6.74 16.73 14.01
C ARG A 11 7.41 16.86 15.39
N HIS A 12 7.07 17.90 16.15
CA HIS A 12 7.60 18.08 17.49
C HIS A 12 7.18 16.96 18.46
N ILE A 13 5.92 16.51 18.40
CA ILE A 13 5.42 15.40 19.22
C ILE A 13 6.20 14.13 18.87
N MET A 14 6.35 13.83 17.58
CA MET A 14 7.05 12.62 17.13
C MET A 14 8.54 12.62 17.47
N GLN A 15 9.18 13.80 17.54
CA GLN A 15 10.58 13.92 17.91
C GLN A 15 10.81 13.82 19.42
N ARG A 16 9.93 14.40 20.23
CA ARG A 16 10.14 14.54 21.69
C ARG A 16 9.49 13.44 22.50
N CYS A 17 8.26 13.08 22.13
CA CYS A 17 7.45 12.09 22.83
C CYS A 17 6.53 11.41 21.81
N PRO A 18 7.02 10.44 21.03
CA PRO A 18 6.25 9.77 20.01
C PRO A 18 4.93 9.20 20.57
N THR A 19 3.82 9.77 20.13
CA THR A 19 2.48 9.45 20.61
C THR A 19 1.55 9.39 19.41
N PRO A 20 0.59 8.45 19.33
CA PRO A 20 -0.38 8.41 18.23
C PRO A 20 -1.17 9.71 18.15
N VAL A 21 -1.11 10.38 17.02
CA VAL A 21 -1.81 11.63 16.76
C VAL A 21 -2.92 11.39 15.77
N LEU A 22 -4.17 11.72 16.17
CA LEU A 22 -5.33 11.76 15.29
C LEU A 22 -5.58 13.21 14.88
N MET A 23 -5.54 13.49 13.58
CA MET A 23 -5.76 14.83 13.05
C MET A 23 -7.25 15.14 12.89
N PHE A 24 -7.66 16.37 13.16
CA PHE A 24 -9.02 16.87 12.89
C PHE A 24 -8.94 17.90 11.77
N SER A 25 -9.41 17.56 10.56
CA SER A 25 -9.14 18.31 9.34
C SER A 25 -10.38 18.82 8.64
N SER A 26 -10.29 19.99 7.98
CA SER A 26 -11.35 20.50 7.11
C SER A 26 -11.53 19.67 5.84
N LEU A 27 -12.73 19.67 5.26
CA LEU A 27 -13.07 18.96 4.02
C LEU A 27 -12.68 19.73 2.74
N THR A 28 -11.79 20.72 2.84
CA THR A 28 -11.29 21.44 1.67
C THR A 28 -10.15 20.68 1.00
N HIS A 29 -9.93 20.92 -0.29
CA HIS A 29 -8.81 20.32 -1.03
C HIS A 29 -7.44 20.71 -0.43
N GLU A 30 -7.30 21.95 0.03
CA GLU A 30 -6.11 22.41 0.74
C GLU A 30 -5.95 21.71 2.10
N GLY A 31 -7.05 21.59 2.87
CA GLY A 31 -7.05 20.83 4.12
C GLY A 31 -6.69 19.35 3.92
N ALA A 32 -7.07 18.76 2.79
CA ALA A 32 -6.67 17.39 2.45
C ALA A 32 -5.14 17.27 2.26
N ARG A 33 -4.51 18.20 1.52
CA ARG A 33 -3.04 18.22 1.34
C ARG A 33 -2.32 18.35 2.67
N VAL A 34 -2.72 19.33 3.48
CA VAL A 34 -2.14 19.55 4.82
C VAL A 34 -2.29 18.32 5.71
N THR A 35 -3.43 17.62 5.62
CA THR A 35 -3.67 16.39 6.38
C THR A 35 -2.75 15.26 5.93
N LEU A 36 -2.59 15.08 4.62
CA LEU A 36 -1.67 14.06 4.07
C LEU A 36 -0.22 14.37 4.48
N ASP A 37 0.18 15.64 4.53
CA ASP A 37 1.50 16.04 5.05
C ASP A 37 1.65 15.76 6.55
N ALA A 38 0.57 15.88 7.32
CA ALA A 38 0.58 15.51 8.73
C ALA A 38 0.68 13.99 8.95
N LEU A 39 0.08 13.17 8.07
CA LEU A 39 0.27 11.71 8.10
C LEU A 39 1.73 11.34 7.82
N ASP A 40 2.39 11.99 6.85
CA ASP A 40 3.82 11.78 6.60
C ASP A 40 4.71 12.27 7.75
N ALA A 41 4.28 13.32 8.46
CA ALA A 41 4.96 13.80 9.65
C ALA A 41 4.80 12.84 10.86
N GLY A 42 3.98 11.77 10.73
CA GLY A 42 3.80 10.73 11.72
C GLY A 42 2.41 10.68 12.37
N ALA A 43 1.45 11.49 11.93
CA ALA A 43 0.08 11.31 12.38
C ALA A 43 -0.45 9.94 11.92
N VAL A 44 -1.24 9.29 12.77
CA VAL A 44 -1.71 7.92 12.56
C VAL A 44 -2.92 7.88 11.61
N ASP A 45 -3.83 8.84 11.78
CA ASP A 45 -5.07 8.92 11.01
C ASP A 45 -5.68 10.32 11.15
N PHE A 46 -6.79 10.56 10.48
CA PHE A 46 -7.53 11.80 10.56
C PHE A 46 -9.05 11.60 10.63
N LEU A 47 -9.73 12.60 11.12
CA LEU A 47 -11.17 12.76 11.06
C LEU A 47 -11.53 14.04 10.31
N PRO A 48 -12.44 13.98 9.33
CA PRO A 48 -12.91 15.17 8.64
C PRO A 48 -13.82 16.01 9.56
N LYS A 49 -13.63 17.32 9.55
CA LYS A 49 -14.56 18.27 10.18
C LYS A 49 -15.79 18.47 9.26
N ASN A 50 -16.68 17.50 9.26
CA ASN A 50 -17.96 17.67 8.57
C ASN A 50 -18.98 18.29 9.53
N PHE A 51 -19.14 19.59 9.48
CA PHE A 51 -20.09 20.31 10.34
C PHE A 51 -21.55 19.89 10.09
N GLU A 52 -21.91 19.47 8.88
CA GLU A 52 -23.25 18.98 8.58
C GLU A 52 -23.53 17.65 9.26
N ASP A 53 -22.60 16.72 9.23
CA ASP A 53 -22.73 15.42 9.91
C ASP A 53 -22.73 15.61 11.43
N ILE A 54 -21.88 16.52 11.95
CA ILE A 54 -21.84 16.86 13.38
C ILE A 54 -23.20 17.42 13.82
N SER A 55 -23.80 18.29 13.02
CA SER A 55 -25.09 18.90 13.35
C SER A 55 -26.27 17.94 13.19
N ARG A 56 -26.25 17.06 12.16
CA ARG A 56 -27.35 16.13 11.88
C ARG A 56 -27.32 14.88 12.76
N ASN A 57 -26.13 14.41 13.13
CA ASN A 57 -25.99 13.15 13.86
C ASN A 57 -24.76 13.15 14.80
N PRO A 58 -24.80 13.96 15.88
CA PRO A 58 -23.66 14.14 16.79
C PRO A 58 -23.24 12.84 17.48
N GLU A 59 -24.19 11.95 17.79
CA GLU A 59 -23.89 10.68 18.44
C GLU A 59 -23.09 9.74 17.54
N LYS A 60 -23.38 9.70 16.24
CA LYS A 60 -22.60 8.89 15.27
C LYS A 60 -21.17 9.39 15.16
N VAL A 61 -20.97 10.71 15.12
CA VAL A 61 -19.63 11.33 15.07
C VAL A 61 -18.86 11.05 16.35
N LYS A 62 -19.51 11.18 17.50
CA LYS A 62 -18.94 10.83 18.81
C LYS A 62 -18.52 9.36 18.89
N GLN A 63 -19.41 8.45 18.46
CA GLN A 63 -19.10 7.02 18.41
C GLN A 63 -17.89 6.75 17.53
N MET A 64 -17.86 7.29 16.31
CA MET A 64 -16.73 7.13 15.38
C MET A 64 -15.41 7.68 15.95
N LEU A 65 -15.47 8.83 16.63
CA LEU A 65 -14.30 9.40 17.31
C LEU A 65 -13.81 8.48 18.43
N CYS A 66 -14.72 8.03 19.29
CA CYS A 66 -14.39 7.12 20.41
C CYS A 66 -13.78 5.80 19.87
N GLU A 67 -14.39 5.20 18.86
CA GLU A 67 -13.90 3.96 18.23
C GLU A 67 -12.49 4.15 17.65
N LYS A 68 -12.24 5.25 16.93
CA LYS A 68 -10.91 5.56 16.40
C LYS A 68 -9.89 5.76 17.50
N VAL A 69 -10.19 6.57 18.52
CA VAL A 69 -9.29 6.82 19.66
C VAL A 69 -8.97 5.52 20.39
N HIS A 70 -9.98 4.70 20.72
CA HIS A 70 -9.77 3.41 21.35
C HIS A 70 -8.93 2.44 20.51
N SER A 71 -9.17 2.39 19.22
CA SER A 71 -8.43 1.51 18.33
C SER A 71 -6.97 1.93 18.19
N ILE A 72 -6.73 3.23 18.04
CA ILE A 72 -5.39 3.81 17.91
C ILE A 72 -4.60 3.68 19.23
N SER A 73 -5.23 3.92 20.39
CA SER A 73 -4.57 3.80 21.70
C SER A 73 -4.10 2.37 22.00
N ARG A 74 -4.84 1.36 21.56
CA ARG A 74 -4.44 -0.05 21.73
C ARG A 74 -3.26 -0.45 20.83
N SER A 75 -3.09 0.22 19.70
CA SER A 75 -1.99 -0.03 18.77
C SER A 75 -0.65 0.56 19.26
N ASN A 76 -0.67 1.48 20.22
CA ASN A 76 0.48 2.26 20.68
C ASN A 76 1.63 1.42 21.26
N ARG A 77 1.40 0.22 21.75
CA ARG A 77 2.47 -0.64 22.29
C ARG A 77 3.49 -1.08 21.24
N ARG A 78 3.21 -0.84 19.94
CA ARG A 78 4.00 -1.31 18.79
C ARG A 78 4.63 -0.19 17.96
N MET A 79 4.23 1.07 18.15
CA MET A 79 4.75 2.20 17.36
C MET A 79 6.23 2.51 17.62
N SER A 80 6.81 2.06 18.71
CA SER A 80 8.24 2.23 19.01
C SER A 80 9.17 1.61 17.96
N SER A 81 8.70 0.58 17.23
CA SER A 81 9.44 -0.05 16.13
C SER A 81 9.30 0.67 14.78
N TYR A 82 8.27 1.51 14.61
CA TYR A 82 8.03 2.26 13.37
C TYR A 82 8.98 3.45 13.19
N SER A 83 9.45 4.04 14.29
CA SER A 83 10.40 5.17 14.27
C SER A 83 11.79 4.76 13.77
N ALA A 84 12.12 3.46 13.79
CA ALA A 84 13.42 2.94 13.34
C ALA A 84 13.51 2.70 11.81
N LEU A 85 12.40 2.86 11.07
CA LEU A 85 12.31 2.65 9.62
C LEU A 85 12.11 3.97 8.84
N ALA A 86 12.61 5.08 9.36
CA ALA A 86 12.80 6.28 8.54
C ALA A 86 13.68 5.90 7.34
N PRO A 87 13.36 6.35 6.10
CA PRO A 87 14.19 6.07 4.93
C PRO A 87 15.61 6.53 5.23
N ALA A 88 16.57 5.62 5.17
CA ALA A 88 17.97 5.99 5.22
C ALA A 88 18.22 7.01 4.11
N ALA A 89 18.75 8.17 4.47
CA ALA A 89 19.21 9.14 3.51
C ALA A 89 20.12 8.45 2.49
N PRO A 90 20.05 8.78 1.18
CA PRO A 90 20.89 8.16 0.18
C PRO A 90 22.35 8.32 0.60
N ALA A 91 23.06 7.19 0.66
CA ALA A 91 24.47 7.16 1.00
C ALA A 91 25.24 8.12 0.08
N PRO A 92 26.18 8.92 0.58
CA PRO A 92 26.98 9.80 -0.25
C PRO A 92 27.78 8.96 -1.25
N THR A 93 27.67 9.33 -2.52
CA THR A 93 28.42 8.75 -3.63
C THR A 93 29.93 8.76 -3.28
N PRO A 94 30.64 7.64 -3.39
CA PRO A 94 32.08 7.65 -3.13
C PRO A 94 32.79 8.55 -4.13
N ALA A 95 33.56 9.51 -3.64
CA ALA A 95 34.41 10.35 -4.45
C ALA A 95 35.46 9.53 -5.22
N PRO A 96 35.83 9.89 -6.45
CA PRO A 96 36.84 9.18 -7.21
C PRO A 96 38.20 9.31 -6.52
N ARG A 97 38.84 8.18 -6.25
CA ARG A 97 40.20 8.14 -5.71
C ARG A 97 41.20 8.64 -6.78
N PRO A 98 42.19 9.47 -6.42
CA PRO A 98 43.25 9.83 -7.34
C PRO A 98 44.11 8.61 -7.68
N GLY A 99 44.37 8.42 -8.96
CA GLY A 99 45.25 7.38 -9.45
C GLY A 99 46.70 7.61 -9.03
N LEU A 100 47.32 6.60 -8.46
CA LEU A 100 48.79 6.53 -8.34
C LEU A 100 49.31 5.69 -9.50
N GLY A 101 50.21 6.32 -10.25
CA GLY A 101 50.83 5.82 -11.45
C GLY A 101 51.72 4.59 -11.25
N GLY A 102 51.96 3.96 -12.35
CA GLY A 102 52.51 2.67 -12.56
C GLY A 102 53.94 2.40 -12.14
N PHE A 103 54.19 1.10 -12.06
CA PHE A 103 55.51 0.55 -12.44
C PHE A 103 55.29 -0.80 -13.15
N VAL A 104 55.81 -0.87 -14.38
CA VAL A 104 55.90 -2.07 -15.20
C VAL A 104 57.21 -2.79 -14.85
N ALA A 105 57.13 -4.08 -14.54
CA ALA A 105 58.30 -4.96 -14.53
C ALA A 105 57.96 -6.26 -15.29
N PRO A 106 58.91 -6.78 -16.07
CA PRO A 106 58.64 -7.83 -17.07
C PRO A 106 58.65 -9.25 -16.49
N ALA A 107 57.84 -10.10 -17.11
CA ALA A 107 57.69 -11.52 -16.80
C ALA A 107 58.86 -12.37 -17.30
N PRO A 108 59.27 -13.43 -16.61
CA PRO A 108 60.04 -14.50 -17.20
C PRO A 108 59.18 -15.61 -17.79
N ALA A 109 59.55 -16.05 -18.97
CA ALA A 109 58.95 -17.18 -19.70
C ALA A 109 59.24 -18.51 -19.01
N VAL A 110 58.22 -19.40 -18.91
CA VAL A 110 58.38 -20.81 -18.53
C VAL A 110 57.70 -21.70 -19.56
N ALA A 111 58.45 -22.70 -19.99
CA ALA A 111 58.18 -23.65 -21.05
C ALA A 111 57.01 -24.61 -20.76
N PRO A 112 56.40 -25.27 -21.78
CA PRO A 112 55.24 -26.11 -21.64
C PRO A 112 55.56 -27.50 -21.09
N VAL A 113 54.83 -27.89 -20.02
CA VAL A 113 54.82 -29.27 -19.51
C VAL A 113 53.71 -30.05 -20.19
N ARG A 114 54.07 -31.12 -20.86
CA ARG A 114 53.14 -32.13 -21.40
C ARG A 114 52.49 -32.88 -20.25
N THR A 115 51.18 -32.90 -20.19
CA THR A 115 50.40 -33.78 -19.32
C THR A 115 49.59 -34.75 -20.17
N THR A 116 49.77 -36.02 -19.90
CA THR A 116 49.06 -37.18 -20.43
C THR A 116 47.59 -37.21 -19.92
N PRO A 117 46.61 -37.73 -20.69
CA PRO A 117 45.22 -37.76 -20.25
C PRO A 117 44.97 -38.92 -19.27
N ILE A 118 44.49 -38.54 -18.09
CA ILE A 118 43.92 -39.48 -17.12
C ILE A 118 42.44 -39.65 -17.42
N ALA A 119 42.01 -40.89 -17.65
CA ALA A 119 40.64 -41.27 -17.89
C ALA A 119 39.72 -40.82 -16.72
N SER A 120 38.74 -40.00 -16.99
CA SER A 120 37.72 -39.55 -16.03
C SER A 120 36.73 -40.67 -15.74
N ARG A 121 36.72 -41.12 -14.49
CA ARG A 121 35.64 -41.95 -13.92
C ARG A 121 34.37 -41.10 -13.83
N GLY A 122 33.22 -41.75 -14.16
CA GLY A 122 31.90 -41.15 -14.24
C GLY A 122 31.52 -40.27 -13.04
N GLY A 123 31.19 -39.01 -13.33
CA GLY A 123 30.53 -38.13 -12.40
C GLY A 123 29.07 -38.52 -12.19
N PRO A 124 28.47 -38.20 -11.04
CA PRO A 124 27.08 -38.50 -10.79
C PRO A 124 26.18 -37.81 -11.84
N ALA A 125 25.15 -38.52 -12.28
CA ALA A 125 24.17 -38.03 -13.24
C ALA A 125 23.56 -36.68 -12.75
N PRO A 126 23.28 -35.75 -13.67
CA PRO A 126 22.68 -34.46 -13.29
C PRO A 126 21.33 -34.72 -12.63
N THR A 127 21.21 -34.31 -11.38
CA THR A 127 19.95 -34.29 -10.66
C THR A 127 18.95 -33.42 -11.48
N PRO A 128 17.73 -33.90 -11.76
CA PRO A 128 16.78 -33.13 -12.51
C PRO A 128 16.56 -31.80 -11.79
N ALA A 129 16.80 -30.70 -12.50
CA ALA A 129 16.58 -29.35 -11.98
C ALA A 129 15.14 -29.28 -11.48
N ALA A 130 14.96 -28.99 -10.20
CA ALA A 130 13.65 -28.76 -9.61
C ALA A 130 12.93 -27.70 -10.46
N VAL A 131 11.86 -28.12 -11.13
CA VAL A 131 11.01 -27.20 -11.91
C VAL A 131 10.52 -26.12 -10.96
N ALA A 132 11.04 -24.91 -11.09
CA ALA A 132 10.60 -23.79 -10.27
C ALA A 132 9.07 -23.66 -10.40
N PRO A 133 8.31 -23.53 -9.31
CA PRO A 133 6.87 -23.47 -9.39
C PRO A 133 6.48 -22.31 -10.32
N LYS A 134 5.65 -22.60 -11.33
CA LYS A 134 5.17 -21.58 -12.26
C LYS A 134 4.53 -20.46 -11.43
N ARG A 135 5.17 -19.29 -11.43
CA ARG A 135 4.62 -18.10 -10.74
C ARG A 135 3.27 -17.79 -11.34
N LYS A 136 2.24 -17.73 -10.51
CA LYS A 136 0.88 -17.38 -10.96
C LYS A 136 0.92 -15.94 -11.50
N ALA A 137 0.57 -15.75 -12.76
CA ALA A 137 0.49 -14.44 -13.37
C ALA A 137 -0.87 -13.81 -13.00
N TYR A 138 -0.86 -12.74 -12.22
CA TYR A 138 -2.06 -11.98 -11.90
C TYR A 138 -2.38 -10.98 -13.01
N LYS A 139 -3.66 -10.85 -13.33
CA LYS A 139 -4.18 -9.85 -14.27
C LYS A 139 -4.65 -8.57 -13.59
N LEU A 140 -4.82 -8.62 -12.28
CA LEU A 140 -5.26 -7.50 -11.46
C LEU A 140 -4.69 -7.64 -10.04
N VAL A 141 -4.24 -6.53 -9.47
CA VAL A 141 -3.98 -6.38 -8.04
C VAL A 141 -5.06 -5.46 -7.47
N ALA A 142 -5.78 -5.91 -6.44
CA ALA A 142 -6.81 -5.13 -5.77
C ALA A 142 -6.41 -4.94 -4.30
N ILE A 143 -6.30 -3.69 -3.85
CA ILE A 143 -5.83 -3.35 -2.51
C ILE A 143 -6.93 -2.62 -1.76
N GLY A 144 -7.33 -3.14 -0.58
CA GLY A 144 -8.29 -2.53 0.32
C GLY A 144 -7.65 -2.09 1.62
N THR A 145 -8.01 -0.90 2.13
CA THR A 145 -7.36 -0.30 3.30
C THR A 145 -8.21 0.81 3.93
N SER A 146 -7.92 1.15 5.20
CA SER A 146 -8.64 2.18 5.94
C SER A 146 -7.69 2.99 6.85
N THR A 147 -7.86 2.95 8.17
CA THR A 147 -7.01 3.65 9.15
C THR A 147 -5.55 3.20 9.04
N GLY A 148 -4.64 4.16 8.89
CA GLY A 148 -3.23 3.91 8.59
C GLY A 148 -2.94 3.55 7.13
N GLY A 149 -4.00 3.41 6.34
CA GLY A 149 -3.96 3.04 4.93
C GLY A 149 -3.17 3.96 4.03
N PRO A 150 -3.32 5.29 4.13
CA PRO A 150 -2.58 6.19 3.26
C PRO A 150 -1.07 5.99 3.34
N VAL A 151 -0.53 5.85 4.55
CA VAL A 151 0.91 5.59 4.75
C VAL A 151 1.30 4.19 4.25
N ALA A 152 0.46 3.18 4.50
CA ALA A 152 0.70 1.81 4.04
C ALA A 152 0.71 1.72 2.50
N LEU A 153 -0.27 2.35 1.82
CA LEU A 153 -0.33 2.43 0.36
C LEU A 153 0.90 3.13 -0.22
N GLN A 154 1.30 4.27 0.34
CA GLN A 154 2.48 4.99 -0.09
C GLN A 154 3.74 4.11 0.02
N ARG A 155 3.93 3.40 1.13
CA ARG A 155 5.06 2.48 1.33
C ARG A 155 5.08 1.35 0.32
N VAL A 156 3.94 0.74 0.02
CA VAL A 156 3.85 -0.36 -0.94
C VAL A 156 4.07 0.12 -2.36
N LEU A 157 3.34 1.16 -2.78
CA LEU A 157 3.33 1.60 -4.18
C LEU A 157 4.64 2.23 -4.62
N THR A 158 5.35 2.95 -3.73
CA THR A 158 6.66 3.56 -4.05
C THR A 158 7.76 2.53 -4.30
N GLN A 159 7.58 1.27 -3.84
CA GLN A 159 8.53 0.18 -4.10
C GLN A 159 8.27 -0.53 -5.44
N LEU A 160 7.14 -0.29 -6.09
CA LEU A 160 6.81 -0.93 -7.35
C LEU A 160 7.61 -0.32 -8.51
N PRO A 161 8.11 -1.14 -9.45
CA PRO A 161 8.79 -0.65 -10.64
C PRO A 161 7.77 0.00 -11.60
N GLY A 162 8.21 0.99 -12.39
CA GLY A 162 7.33 1.69 -13.34
C GLY A 162 6.70 0.79 -14.41
N ASN A 163 7.34 -0.34 -14.73
CA ASN A 163 6.84 -1.37 -15.64
C ASN A 163 6.10 -2.51 -14.90
N PHE A 164 5.46 -2.22 -13.78
CA PHE A 164 4.72 -3.22 -13.02
C PHE A 164 3.69 -3.93 -13.92
N PRO A 165 3.68 -5.27 -13.99
CA PRO A 165 3.03 -6.01 -15.08
C PRO A 165 1.51 -6.11 -14.98
N ALA A 166 0.89 -5.68 -13.88
CA ALA A 166 -0.54 -5.75 -13.67
C ALA A 166 -1.15 -4.38 -13.35
N PRO A 167 -2.39 -4.09 -13.76
CA PRO A 167 -3.14 -2.95 -13.26
C PRO A 167 -3.41 -3.11 -11.76
N ILE A 168 -3.56 -1.98 -11.08
CA ILE A 168 -3.85 -1.93 -9.65
C ILE A 168 -5.15 -1.15 -9.42
N VAL A 169 -6.03 -1.65 -8.57
CA VAL A 169 -7.16 -0.88 -8.05
C VAL A 169 -7.00 -0.72 -6.54
N LEU A 170 -7.25 0.50 -6.07
CA LEU A 170 -7.06 0.90 -4.69
C LEU A 170 -8.40 1.33 -4.10
N VAL A 171 -8.75 0.77 -2.97
CA VAL A 171 -9.90 1.21 -2.17
C VAL A 171 -9.38 1.66 -0.82
N GLN A 172 -9.45 2.96 -0.58
CA GLN A 172 -9.13 3.59 0.69
C GLN A 172 -10.42 4.23 1.24
N HIS A 173 -10.80 3.88 2.47
CA HIS A 173 -11.89 4.56 3.15
C HIS A 173 -11.49 6.02 3.43
N MET A 174 -11.96 6.92 2.56
CA MET A 174 -11.58 8.33 2.58
C MET A 174 -12.69 9.18 1.96
N PRO A 175 -12.98 10.37 2.50
CA PRO A 175 -13.96 11.29 1.90
C PRO A 175 -13.54 11.78 0.52
N ALA A 176 -14.51 12.15 -0.31
CA ALA A 176 -14.30 12.61 -1.68
C ALA A 176 -13.31 13.80 -1.80
N ALA A 177 -13.33 14.73 -0.83
CA ALA A 177 -12.40 15.86 -0.84
C ALA A 177 -10.92 15.43 -0.72
N PHE A 178 -10.64 14.21 -0.26
CA PHE A 178 -9.29 13.71 -0.01
C PHE A 178 -8.78 12.77 -1.09
N THR A 179 -9.65 12.00 -1.75
CA THR A 179 -9.22 10.94 -2.68
C THR A 179 -8.46 11.49 -3.87
N LYS A 180 -8.90 12.62 -4.44
CA LYS A 180 -8.19 13.27 -5.54
C LYS A 180 -6.79 13.75 -5.12
N ALA A 181 -6.69 14.48 -4.00
CA ALA A 181 -5.41 14.97 -3.50
C ALA A 181 -4.45 13.81 -3.14
N PHE A 182 -4.99 12.70 -2.64
CA PHE A 182 -4.21 11.52 -2.32
C PHE A 182 -3.70 10.81 -3.57
N ALA A 183 -4.53 10.65 -4.61
CA ALA A 183 -4.11 10.11 -5.90
C ALA A 183 -3.00 10.96 -6.53
N GLU A 184 -3.16 12.29 -6.59
CA GLU A 184 -2.15 13.22 -7.08
C GLU A 184 -0.82 13.14 -6.31
N ARG A 185 -0.89 12.90 -5.00
CA ARG A 185 0.28 12.71 -4.16
C ARG A 185 1.00 11.41 -4.48
N LEU A 186 0.26 10.31 -4.56
CA LEU A 186 0.83 9.00 -4.90
C LEU A 186 1.46 9.01 -6.29
N ASP A 187 0.84 9.66 -7.27
CA ASP A 187 1.37 9.79 -8.62
C ASP A 187 2.75 10.47 -8.64
N LYS A 188 2.94 11.50 -7.82
CA LYS A 188 4.23 12.19 -7.68
C LYS A 188 5.32 11.37 -6.99
N LEU A 189 4.94 10.43 -6.13
CA LEU A 189 5.88 9.64 -5.32
C LEU A 189 6.20 8.29 -5.93
N CYS A 190 5.31 7.73 -6.74
CA CYS A 190 5.43 6.41 -7.33
C CYS A 190 6.10 6.46 -8.70
N ARG A 191 6.64 5.30 -9.11
CA ARG A 191 7.14 5.10 -10.49
C ARG A 191 6.04 4.66 -11.45
N ILE A 192 4.98 4.05 -10.94
CA ILE A 192 3.74 3.74 -11.67
C ILE A 192 2.86 5.00 -11.69
N SER A 193 1.98 5.12 -12.68
CA SER A 193 0.99 6.19 -12.70
C SER A 193 -0.13 5.90 -11.69
N VAL A 194 -0.60 6.93 -10.99
CA VAL A 194 -1.71 6.83 -10.04
C VAL A 194 -2.71 7.95 -10.32
N LYS A 195 -3.99 7.61 -10.44
CA LYS A 195 -5.06 8.62 -10.54
C LYS A 195 -6.29 8.20 -9.75
N GLU A 196 -7.12 9.17 -9.39
CA GLU A 196 -8.48 8.90 -8.96
C GLU A 196 -9.27 8.32 -10.15
N ALA A 197 -10.02 7.24 -9.91
CA ALA A 197 -10.74 6.53 -10.94
C ALA A 197 -11.96 7.33 -11.44
N GLU A 198 -12.16 7.33 -12.74
CA GLU A 198 -13.33 7.86 -13.43
C GLU A 198 -14.11 6.72 -14.10
N ASP A 199 -15.41 6.95 -14.35
CA ASP A 199 -16.23 5.95 -15.04
C ASP A 199 -15.71 5.70 -16.44
N GLY A 200 -15.51 4.43 -16.80
CA GLY A 200 -14.95 4.02 -18.09
C GLY A 200 -13.43 3.92 -18.15
N ASP A 201 -12.70 4.23 -17.08
CA ASP A 201 -11.23 4.03 -17.06
C ASP A 201 -10.86 2.57 -17.33
N ILE A 202 -9.90 2.37 -18.24
CA ILE A 202 -9.42 1.05 -18.62
C ILE A 202 -8.23 0.63 -17.76
N LEU A 203 -8.33 -0.56 -17.17
CA LEU A 203 -7.25 -1.19 -16.41
C LEU A 203 -6.08 -1.54 -17.33
N ARG A 204 -4.88 -1.07 -16.99
CA ARG A 204 -3.66 -1.34 -17.77
C ARG A 204 -2.44 -1.48 -16.85
N PRO A 205 -1.44 -2.28 -17.23
CA PRO A 205 -0.18 -2.37 -16.50
C PRO A 205 0.45 -0.99 -16.26
N GLY A 206 1.09 -0.83 -15.09
CA GLY A 206 1.73 0.42 -14.69
C GLY A 206 0.76 1.53 -14.26
N LEU A 207 -0.54 1.25 -14.16
CA LEU A 207 -1.56 2.20 -13.70
C LEU A 207 -2.25 1.68 -12.43
N ALA A 208 -2.34 2.53 -11.42
CA ALA A 208 -3.15 2.34 -10.23
C ALA A 208 -4.34 3.31 -10.23
N LEU A 209 -5.54 2.79 -10.06
CA LEU A 209 -6.80 3.54 -10.00
C LEU A 209 -7.33 3.56 -8.57
N LEU A 210 -7.42 4.75 -7.97
CA LEU A 210 -7.96 4.96 -6.63
C LEU A 210 -9.46 5.21 -6.70
N ALA A 211 -10.24 4.44 -5.96
CA ALA A 211 -11.68 4.63 -5.85
C ALA A 211 -12.04 6.00 -5.30
N PRO A 212 -12.94 6.76 -5.95
CA PRO A 212 -13.35 8.08 -5.48
C PRO A 212 -14.20 7.98 -4.20
N GLY A 213 -13.94 8.86 -3.25
CA GLY A 213 -14.73 8.95 -2.02
C GLY A 213 -16.19 9.29 -2.30
N GLY A 214 -17.09 8.79 -1.45
CA GLY A 214 -18.54 9.00 -1.59
C GLY A 214 -19.22 8.18 -2.67
N LYS A 215 -18.46 7.42 -3.48
CA LYS A 215 -18.95 6.60 -4.57
C LYS A 215 -18.49 5.15 -4.42
N GLN A 216 -19.02 4.26 -5.27
CA GLN A 216 -18.57 2.88 -5.35
C GLN A 216 -17.80 2.65 -6.65
N MET A 217 -16.72 1.86 -6.57
CA MET A 217 -15.95 1.45 -7.73
C MET A 217 -16.15 -0.04 -7.98
N MET A 218 -16.58 -0.39 -9.18
CA MET A 218 -16.70 -1.76 -9.68
C MET A 218 -15.84 -1.94 -10.92
N ILE A 219 -15.57 -3.18 -11.26
CA ILE A 219 -14.84 -3.57 -12.47
C ILE A 219 -15.78 -4.39 -13.34
N ASP A 220 -15.91 -4.01 -14.59
CA ASP A 220 -16.72 -4.76 -15.55
C ASP A 220 -15.92 -5.90 -16.22
N GLY A 221 -16.63 -6.81 -16.91
CA GLY A 221 -16.02 -7.96 -17.57
C GLY A 221 -15.09 -7.60 -18.76
N ARG A 222 -15.04 -6.34 -19.16
CA ARG A 222 -14.14 -5.82 -20.21
C ARG A 222 -12.84 -5.25 -19.65
N GLY A 223 -12.71 -5.21 -18.31
CA GLY A 223 -11.58 -4.58 -17.63
C GLY A 223 -11.68 -3.07 -17.55
N ALA A 224 -12.89 -2.51 -17.62
CA ALA A 224 -13.15 -1.11 -17.38
C ALA A 224 -13.69 -0.90 -15.96
N VAL A 225 -13.35 0.24 -15.37
CA VAL A 225 -13.89 0.70 -14.09
C VAL A 225 -15.26 1.32 -14.30
N ARG A 226 -16.19 0.99 -13.39
CA ARG A 226 -17.51 1.60 -13.29
C ARG A 226 -17.64 2.32 -11.97
N ILE A 227 -17.93 3.61 -12.04
CA ILE A 227 -18.16 4.44 -10.86
C ILE A 227 -19.66 4.62 -10.67
N LEU A 228 -20.17 4.14 -9.54
CA LEU A 228 -21.58 4.16 -9.20
C LEU A 228 -21.84 5.12 -8.03
N PRO A 229 -23.04 5.69 -7.93
CA PRO A 229 -23.43 6.44 -6.74
C PRO A 229 -23.27 5.60 -5.48
N GLY A 230 -22.93 6.26 -4.37
CA GLY A 230 -22.90 5.58 -3.07
C GLY A 230 -24.32 5.22 -2.60
N ASP A 231 -24.53 3.98 -2.20
CA ASP A 231 -25.79 3.52 -1.58
C ASP A 231 -25.74 3.81 -0.06
N GLU A 232 -26.78 4.46 0.48
CA GLU A 232 -26.85 4.78 1.91
C GLU A 232 -26.97 3.56 2.82
N ARG A 233 -27.41 2.44 2.28
CA ARG A 233 -27.46 1.16 2.99
C ARG A 233 -26.07 0.57 3.25
N LEU A 234 -25.04 1.07 2.56
CA LEU A 234 -23.65 0.63 2.72
C LEU A 234 -22.91 1.57 3.67
N ASN A 235 -22.21 0.96 4.62
CA ASN A 235 -21.45 1.71 5.64
C ASN A 235 -20.23 2.45 5.06
N TYR A 236 -19.69 1.96 3.93
CA TYR A 236 -18.45 2.47 3.34
C TYR A 236 -18.67 2.92 1.90
N LYS A 237 -18.10 4.08 1.56
CA LYS A 237 -18.12 4.70 0.22
C LYS A 237 -16.76 5.35 -0.03
N PRO A 238 -15.84 4.66 -0.72
CA PRO A 238 -15.95 3.35 -1.40
C PRO A 238 -15.95 2.16 -0.42
N CYS A 239 -16.44 1.00 -0.88
CA CYS A 239 -16.48 -0.27 -0.15
C CYS A 239 -15.55 -1.29 -0.81
N VAL A 240 -14.68 -1.92 -0.01
CA VAL A 240 -13.72 -2.93 -0.48
C VAL A 240 -14.44 -4.18 -0.98
N ASP A 241 -15.47 -4.64 -0.25
CA ASP A 241 -16.24 -5.83 -0.62
C ASP A 241 -16.87 -5.70 -2.01
N ILE A 242 -17.38 -4.53 -2.38
CA ILE A 242 -17.96 -4.27 -3.71
C ILE A 242 -16.91 -4.38 -4.80
N THR A 243 -15.77 -3.71 -4.61
CA THR A 243 -14.68 -3.74 -5.60
C THR A 243 -14.12 -5.15 -5.75
N PHE A 244 -13.85 -5.85 -4.65
CA PHE A 244 -13.34 -7.22 -4.68
C PHE A 244 -14.34 -8.20 -5.28
N GLY A 245 -15.63 -8.08 -4.95
CA GLY A 245 -16.69 -8.92 -5.51
C GLY A 245 -16.82 -8.74 -7.03
N SER A 246 -16.73 -7.50 -7.52
CA SER A 246 -16.73 -7.23 -8.96
C SER A 246 -15.46 -7.75 -9.66
N ALA A 247 -14.30 -7.64 -9.01
CA ALA A 247 -13.05 -8.21 -9.49
C ALA A 247 -13.10 -9.74 -9.58
N ALA A 248 -13.69 -10.41 -8.58
CA ALA A 248 -13.89 -11.86 -8.58
C ALA A 248 -14.70 -12.31 -9.79
N LYS A 249 -15.80 -11.60 -10.07
CA LYS A 249 -16.68 -11.89 -11.21
C LYS A 249 -15.97 -11.67 -12.56
N SER A 250 -15.12 -10.64 -12.65
CA SER A 250 -14.50 -10.22 -13.92
C SER A 250 -13.21 -10.96 -14.26
N PHE A 251 -12.42 -11.34 -13.26
CA PHE A 251 -11.07 -11.91 -13.45
C PHE A 251 -10.90 -13.33 -12.91
N GLY A 252 -11.90 -13.88 -12.19
CA GLY A 252 -11.86 -15.25 -11.66
C GLY A 252 -10.65 -15.49 -10.77
N ASP A 253 -9.81 -16.45 -11.15
CA ASP A 253 -8.62 -16.89 -10.40
C ASP A 253 -7.38 -15.98 -10.57
N LYS A 254 -7.49 -14.89 -11.32
CA LYS A 254 -6.34 -14.06 -11.76
C LYS A 254 -6.18 -12.76 -10.98
N VAL A 255 -6.80 -12.66 -9.82
CA VAL A 255 -6.68 -11.50 -8.93
C VAL A 255 -5.72 -11.81 -7.78
N LEU A 256 -4.86 -10.83 -7.45
CA LEU A 256 -4.21 -10.75 -6.16
C LEU A 256 -4.94 -9.70 -5.35
N ALA A 257 -5.68 -10.12 -4.34
CA ALA A 257 -6.29 -9.21 -3.38
C ALA A 257 -5.35 -9.00 -2.18
N VAL A 258 -5.21 -7.76 -1.76
CA VAL A 258 -4.38 -7.38 -0.61
C VAL A 258 -5.22 -6.55 0.34
N VAL A 259 -5.31 -6.96 1.60
CA VAL A 259 -6.00 -6.20 2.64
C VAL A 259 -4.95 -5.67 3.63
N LEU A 260 -4.82 -4.36 3.66
CA LEU A 260 -3.88 -3.67 4.54
C LEU A 260 -4.60 -3.15 5.80
N THR A 261 -3.82 -2.47 6.62
CA THR A 261 -4.28 -1.88 7.87
C THR A 261 -5.62 -1.14 7.73
N GLY A 262 -6.50 -1.34 8.68
CA GLY A 262 -7.82 -0.70 8.71
C GLY A 262 -8.70 -1.21 9.84
N MET A 263 -9.65 -0.38 10.25
CA MET A 263 -10.66 -0.72 11.26
C MET A 263 -11.84 -1.44 10.59
N GLY A 264 -12.44 -2.38 11.29
CA GLY A 264 -13.63 -3.12 10.81
C GLY A 264 -13.29 -4.39 10.05
N ALA A 265 -14.15 -4.80 9.13
CA ALA A 265 -14.07 -6.06 8.41
C ALA A 265 -14.43 -5.95 6.91
N ASP A 266 -14.49 -4.73 6.37
CA ASP A 266 -14.74 -4.52 4.93
C ASP A 266 -13.62 -5.16 4.11
N GLY A 267 -13.96 -5.79 3.03
CA GLY A 267 -13.07 -6.59 2.20
C GLY A 267 -13.10 -8.09 2.53
N ARG A 268 -13.70 -8.50 3.66
CA ARG A 268 -13.79 -9.92 4.04
C ARG A 268 -14.70 -10.73 3.11
N GLU A 269 -15.88 -10.22 2.81
CA GLU A 269 -16.82 -10.95 1.96
C GLU A 269 -16.38 -10.93 0.49
N GLY A 270 -15.85 -9.80 0.01
CA GLY A 270 -15.25 -9.72 -1.32
C GLY A 270 -14.01 -10.63 -1.46
N ALA A 271 -13.17 -10.71 -0.43
CA ALA A 271 -12.05 -11.66 -0.40
C ALA A 271 -12.52 -13.12 -0.40
N ARG A 272 -13.64 -13.44 0.27
CA ARG A 272 -14.26 -14.76 0.22
C ARG A 272 -14.65 -15.14 -1.21
N LEU A 273 -15.31 -14.23 -1.92
CA LEU A 273 -15.67 -14.44 -3.34
C LEU A 273 -14.43 -14.65 -4.22
N LEU A 274 -13.39 -13.86 -4.02
CA LEU A 274 -12.11 -14.02 -4.72
C LEU A 274 -11.47 -15.38 -4.45
N LYS A 275 -11.41 -15.78 -3.19
CA LYS A 275 -10.86 -17.09 -2.78
C LYS A 275 -11.64 -18.25 -3.37
N GLN A 276 -12.97 -18.18 -3.37
CA GLN A 276 -13.85 -19.17 -4.00
C GLN A 276 -13.63 -19.27 -5.51
N GLY A 277 -13.33 -18.12 -6.16
CA GLY A 277 -12.93 -18.06 -7.58
C GLY A 277 -11.50 -18.52 -7.86
N GLY A 278 -10.72 -18.96 -6.84
CA GLY A 278 -9.34 -19.43 -6.98
C GLY A 278 -8.27 -18.32 -6.96
N SER A 279 -8.67 -17.07 -6.69
CA SER A 279 -7.75 -15.94 -6.51
C SER A 279 -6.96 -16.04 -5.21
N GLN A 280 -5.85 -15.31 -5.11
CA GLN A 280 -5.08 -15.19 -3.87
C GLN A 280 -5.49 -13.97 -3.07
N VAL A 281 -5.49 -14.14 -1.76
CA VAL A 281 -5.77 -13.08 -0.79
C VAL A 281 -4.58 -12.98 0.16
N TRP A 282 -4.05 -11.77 0.32
CA TRP A 282 -3.01 -11.46 1.28
C TRP A 282 -3.55 -10.48 2.31
N ALA A 283 -3.18 -10.69 3.56
CA ALA A 283 -3.49 -9.80 4.66
C ALA A 283 -2.19 -9.27 5.27
N GLN A 284 -2.16 -7.98 5.58
CA GLN A 284 -1.03 -7.38 6.28
C GLN A 284 -0.87 -8.02 7.66
N ASP A 285 0.36 -8.28 8.07
CA ASP A 285 0.67 -8.82 9.39
C ASP A 285 0.29 -7.84 10.51
N GLU A 286 0.00 -8.38 11.69
CA GLU A 286 -0.44 -7.57 12.84
C GLU A 286 0.64 -6.59 13.30
N ALA A 287 1.92 -6.96 13.24
CA ALA A 287 3.01 -6.16 13.76
C ALA A 287 3.23 -4.87 12.96
N SER A 288 2.98 -4.91 11.64
CA SER A 288 3.12 -3.75 10.75
C SER A 288 1.84 -2.93 10.60
N CYS A 289 0.69 -3.41 11.09
CA CYS A 289 -0.57 -2.67 11.05
C CYS A 289 -0.62 -1.52 12.06
N VAL A 290 -1.18 -0.38 11.65
CA VAL A 290 -1.66 0.63 12.58
C VAL A 290 -2.88 0.10 13.34
N ILE A 291 -3.86 -0.45 12.61
CA ILE A 291 -5.01 -1.15 13.19
C ILE A 291 -5.19 -2.48 12.48
N TYR A 292 -5.07 -3.56 13.26
CA TYR A 292 -5.25 -4.94 12.77
C TYR A 292 -6.72 -5.37 12.85
N GLY A 293 -7.60 -4.64 12.14
CA GLY A 293 -9.03 -4.95 12.05
C GLY A 293 -9.38 -5.67 10.76
N MET A 294 -9.29 -4.98 9.63
CA MET A 294 -9.55 -5.54 8.30
C MET A 294 -8.66 -6.76 8.00
N PRO A 295 -7.32 -6.72 8.20
CA PRO A 295 -6.49 -7.91 8.00
C PRO A 295 -6.86 -9.06 8.93
N MET A 296 -7.16 -8.79 10.20
CA MET A 296 -7.59 -9.80 11.16
C MET A 296 -8.89 -10.50 10.70
N ALA A 297 -9.82 -9.75 10.09
CA ALA A 297 -11.05 -10.32 9.58
C ALA A 297 -10.81 -11.33 8.44
N ILE A 298 -9.80 -11.09 7.60
CA ILE A 298 -9.36 -12.03 6.56
C ILE A 298 -8.75 -13.29 7.19
N VAL A 299 -7.80 -13.10 8.13
CA VAL A 299 -7.11 -14.23 8.79
C VAL A 299 -8.10 -15.10 9.57
N LYS A 300 -9.01 -14.50 10.37
CA LYS A 300 -10.04 -15.24 11.11
C LYS A 300 -11.03 -16.00 10.21
N ALA A 301 -11.21 -15.55 8.98
CA ALA A 301 -12.06 -16.22 8.00
C ALA A 301 -11.32 -17.30 7.18
N ASN A 302 -10.03 -17.56 7.46
CA ASN A 302 -9.17 -18.50 6.73
C ASN A 302 -9.11 -18.22 5.21
N LEU A 303 -9.01 -16.96 4.84
CA LEU A 303 -9.02 -16.48 3.45
C LEU A 303 -7.62 -16.22 2.92
#